data_d5e2eda4c20402624b182fd63502b342
#
_entry.id   d5e2eda4c20402624b182fd63502b342
#
_cell.length_a   1.000
_cell.length_b   1.000
_cell.length_c   1.000
_cell.angle_alpha   90.00
_cell.angle_beta   90.00
_cell.angle_gamma   90.00
#
_symmetry.space_group_name_H-M   'P 1'
#
loop_
_entity.id
_entity.type
_entity.pdbx_description
1 polymer ?
#
loop_
_entity_poly.entity_id
_entity_poly.type
_entity_poly.pdbx_seq_one_letter_code
_entity_poly.pdbx_strand_id
1 'polypeptide(L)'
;MTPHTVWLSCGVVRAEMEELQRLGLIEGELLFLDSMLHMDPPLLETKLAAVLEERSGQPGILVLVYGDCSAHMLDLVRRFHVGRVSIINCAQLLLGRERYRQLMREEAFLVLPEWAKRWEHIMKSELGLNEEVARGLMGENRGVLVYLDSGLAPVPDEQLAAFSEYSGLPWRIEKVTLDCMLAALLAAQAGAEDQT
;
A
#
# COMPACT_ATOMS: atom_id res chain seq x y z
N MET A 1 -28.89 2.86 10.73
CA MET A 1 -27.58 3.20 11.30
C MET A 1 -26.57 2.52 10.41
N THR A 2 -25.66 3.26 9.79
CA THR A 2 -24.54 2.65 9.05
C THR A 2 -23.74 1.79 10.02
N PRO A 3 -23.41 0.54 9.66
CA PRO A 3 -22.61 -0.32 10.51
C PRO A 3 -21.22 0.31 10.73
N HIS A 4 -20.69 0.17 11.96
CA HIS A 4 -19.35 0.64 12.27
C HIS A 4 -18.32 -0.10 11.41
N THR A 5 -17.51 0.64 10.66
CA THR A 5 -16.49 0.04 9.79
C THR A 5 -15.12 0.08 10.46
N VAL A 6 -14.39 -1.03 10.39
CA VAL A 6 -12.99 -1.13 10.81
C VAL A 6 -12.13 -1.34 9.55
N TRP A 7 -11.23 -0.42 9.30
CA TRP A 7 -10.30 -0.47 8.17
C TRP A 7 -8.94 -0.98 8.64
N LEU A 8 -8.61 -2.23 8.34
CA LEU A 8 -7.30 -2.80 8.62
C LEU A 8 -6.38 -2.59 7.42
N SER A 9 -5.43 -1.67 7.55
CA SER A 9 -4.61 -1.16 6.45
C SER A 9 -3.12 -1.36 6.67
N CYS A 10 -2.38 -1.43 5.55
CA CYS A 10 -0.93 -1.28 5.55
C CYS A 10 -0.55 0.14 5.96
N GLY A 11 0.44 0.29 6.83
CA GLY A 11 0.94 1.59 7.28
C GLY A 11 1.52 2.47 6.16
N VAL A 12 1.83 1.88 5.01
CA VAL A 12 2.38 2.62 3.85
C VAL A 12 1.43 3.68 3.28
N VAL A 13 0.11 3.52 3.50
CA VAL A 13 -0.94 4.48 3.06
C VAL A 13 -1.67 5.12 4.24
N ARG A 14 -1.02 5.16 5.41
CA ARG A 14 -1.61 5.74 6.63
C ARG A 14 -2.03 7.19 6.41
N ALA A 15 -1.16 8.03 5.87
CA ALA A 15 -1.42 9.45 5.68
C ALA A 15 -2.64 9.69 4.79
N GLU A 16 -2.79 8.91 3.74
CA GLU A 16 -3.89 8.97 2.79
C GLU A 16 -5.22 8.53 3.44
N MET A 17 -5.19 7.46 4.23
CA MET A 17 -6.37 6.98 4.99
C MET A 17 -6.82 8.01 6.03
N GLU A 18 -5.88 8.54 6.82
CA GLU A 18 -6.15 9.56 7.83
C GLU A 18 -6.71 10.86 7.21
N GLU A 19 -6.22 11.24 6.01
CA GLU A 19 -6.74 12.40 5.28
C GLU A 19 -8.17 12.17 4.77
N LEU A 20 -8.47 10.99 4.20
CA LEU A 20 -9.84 10.65 3.79
C LEU A 20 -10.81 10.67 4.99
N GLN A 21 -10.38 10.18 6.15
CA GLN A 21 -11.19 10.25 7.37
C GLN A 21 -11.36 11.68 7.87
N ARG A 22 -10.28 12.49 7.87
CA ARG A 22 -10.33 13.89 8.26
C ARG A 22 -11.29 14.71 7.39
N LEU A 23 -11.38 14.37 6.10
CA LEU A 23 -12.31 14.99 5.15
C LEU A 23 -13.76 14.47 5.30
N GLY A 24 -14.00 13.48 6.16
CA GLY A 24 -15.31 12.84 6.32
C GLY A 24 -15.75 12.00 5.12
N LEU A 25 -14.81 11.57 4.26
CA LEU A 25 -15.08 10.76 3.09
C LEU A 25 -15.14 9.26 3.41
N ILE A 26 -14.49 8.85 4.50
CA ILE A 26 -14.64 7.54 5.12
C ILE A 26 -14.86 7.72 6.62
N GLU A 27 -15.63 6.81 7.22
CA GLU A 27 -15.89 6.78 8.66
C GLU A 27 -15.47 5.44 9.24
N GLY A 28 -15.25 5.39 10.55
CA GLY A 28 -14.93 4.15 11.27
C GLY A 28 -13.56 4.17 11.95
N GLU A 29 -13.11 3.01 12.38
CA GLU A 29 -11.83 2.82 13.05
C GLU A 29 -10.73 2.53 12.02
N LEU A 30 -9.58 3.21 12.12
CA LEU A 30 -8.40 2.94 11.31
C LEU A 30 -7.39 2.12 12.12
N LEU A 31 -7.06 0.92 11.66
CA LEU A 31 -6.03 0.06 12.20
C LEU A 31 -4.90 -0.11 11.18
N PHE A 32 -3.66 0.05 11.63
CA PHE A 32 -2.50 -0.05 10.75
C PHE A 32 -1.49 -1.07 11.25
N LEU A 33 -1.06 -1.97 10.37
CA LEU A 33 0.13 -2.76 10.58
C LEU A 33 1.35 -2.11 9.92
N ASP A 34 2.54 -2.41 10.44
CA ASP A 34 3.79 -1.86 9.89
C ASP A 34 3.95 -2.23 8.42
N SER A 35 4.33 -1.25 7.61
CA SER A 35 4.57 -1.42 6.18
C SER A 35 5.72 -2.40 5.88
N MET A 36 6.68 -2.55 6.80
CA MET A 36 7.81 -3.46 6.65
C MET A 36 7.40 -4.94 6.70
N LEU A 37 6.21 -5.27 7.20
CA LEU A 37 5.66 -6.63 7.12
C LEU A 37 5.48 -7.12 5.68
N HIS A 38 5.45 -6.22 4.72
CA HIS A 38 5.47 -6.59 3.29
C HIS A 38 6.74 -7.37 2.90
N MET A 39 7.85 -7.17 3.61
CA MET A 39 9.11 -7.89 3.40
C MET A 39 9.11 -9.30 4.00
N ASP A 40 8.15 -9.60 4.88
CA ASP A 40 7.97 -10.92 5.52
C ASP A 40 6.49 -11.37 5.39
N PRO A 41 6.08 -11.91 4.22
CA PRO A 41 4.69 -12.30 3.98
C PRO A 41 4.13 -13.31 4.99
N PRO A 42 4.86 -14.32 5.50
CA PRO A 42 4.38 -15.21 6.55
C PRO A 42 4.09 -14.50 7.87
N LEU A 43 4.94 -13.55 8.26
CA LEU A 43 4.70 -12.73 9.45
C LEU A 43 3.51 -11.79 9.26
N LEU A 44 3.35 -11.18 8.07
CA LEU A 44 2.18 -10.38 7.71
C LEU A 44 0.89 -11.21 7.88
N GLU A 45 0.84 -12.41 7.34
CA GLU A 45 -0.32 -13.31 7.47
C GLU A 45 -0.66 -13.59 8.93
N THR A 46 0.35 -13.91 9.74
CA THR A 46 0.19 -14.17 11.17
C THR A 46 -0.39 -12.95 11.90
N LYS A 47 0.13 -11.75 11.61
CA LYS A 47 -0.35 -10.51 12.23
C LYS A 47 -1.78 -10.16 11.78
N LEU A 48 -2.07 -10.30 10.48
CA LEU A 48 -3.42 -10.10 9.96
C LEU A 48 -4.41 -11.08 10.61
N ALA A 49 -4.09 -12.37 10.64
CA ALA A 49 -4.95 -13.38 11.25
C ALA A 49 -5.23 -13.06 12.73
N ALA A 50 -4.22 -12.65 13.51
CA ALA A 50 -4.40 -12.30 14.91
C ALA A 50 -5.38 -11.13 15.11
N VAL A 51 -5.26 -10.06 14.31
CA VAL A 51 -6.21 -8.92 14.36
C VAL A 51 -7.60 -9.34 13.93
N LEU A 52 -7.71 -10.17 12.87
CA LEU A 52 -9.00 -10.67 12.38
C LEU A 52 -9.68 -11.58 13.41
N GLU A 53 -8.95 -12.43 14.11
CA GLU A 53 -9.45 -13.27 15.21
C GLU A 53 -9.95 -12.43 16.39
N GLU A 54 -9.18 -11.42 16.81
CA GLU A 54 -9.56 -10.50 17.89
C GLU A 54 -10.84 -9.74 17.58
N ARG A 55 -11.07 -9.39 16.31
CA ARG A 55 -12.25 -8.66 15.84
C ARG A 55 -13.41 -9.55 15.42
N SER A 56 -13.18 -10.86 15.30
CA SER A 56 -14.23 -11.82 14.92
C SER A 56 -15.37 -11.82 15.92
N GLY A 57 -16.61 -11.74 15.42
CA GLY A 57 -17.82 -11.69 16.25
C GLY A 57 -18.12 -10.33 16.89
N GLN A 58 -17.31 -9.30 16.67
CA GLN A 58 -17.66 -7.94 17.05
C GLN A 58 -18.65 -7.36 16.02
N PRO A 59 -19.60 -6.49 16.44
CA PRO A 59 -20.53 -5.87 15.52
C PRO A 59 -19.81 -4.87 14.62
N GLY A 60 -20.12 -4.90 13.33
CA GLY A 60 -19.55 -3.98 12.34
C GLY A 60 -19.01 -4.69 11.11
N ILE A 61 -18.42 -3.92 10.22
CA ILE A 61 -17.81 -4.39 8.97
C ILE A 61 -16.30 -4.26 9.11
N LEU A 62 -15.58 -5.30 8.73
CA LEU A 62 -14.13 -5.25 8.67
C LEU A 62 -13.68 -5.30 7.21
N VAL A 63 -12.84 -4.34 6.82
CA VAL A 63 -12.30 -4.21 5.46
C VAL A 63 -10.77 -4.24 5.49
N LEU A 64 -10.19 -5.16 4.72
CA LEU A 64 -8.75 -5.24 4.49
C LEU A 64 -8.32 -4.29 3.39
N VAL A 65 -7.46 -3.34 3.71
CA VAL A 65 -6.83 -2.41 2.75
C VAL A 65 -5.44 -2.92 2.42
N TYR A 66 -5.41 -4.09 1.76
CA TYR A 66 -4.21 -4.83 1.36
C TYR A 66 -4.34 -5.35 -0.06
N GLY A 67 -3.24 -5.29 -0.82
CA GLY A 67 -3.10 -5.97 -2.10
C GLY A 67 -2.78 -7.46 -1.94
N ASP A 68 -2.19 -8.04 -2.99
CA ASP A 68 -1.75 -9.44 -3.01
C ASP A 68 -0.35 -9.57 -2.35
N CYS A 69 -0.24 -9.06 -1.11
CA CYS A 69 1.03 -9.01 -0.37
C CYS A 69 1.42 -10.36 0.24
N SER A 70 0.54 -11.36 0.16
CA SER A 70 0.74 -12.72 0.65
C SER A 70 -0.02 -13.70 -0.22
N ALA A 71 0.50 -14.92 -0.35
CA ALA A 71 -0.12 -15.99 -1.15
C ALA A 71 -1.50 -16.42 -0.61
N HIS A 72 -1.71 -16.29 0.71
CA HIS A 72 -2.94 -16.73 1.40
C HIS A 72 -3.90 -15.57 1.74
N MET A 73 -3.70 -14.39 1.16
CA MET A 73 -4.57 -13.22 1.43
C MET A 73 -6.04 -13.52 1.18
N LEU A 74 -6.37 -14.22 0.09
CA LEU A 74 -7.75 -14.60 -0.23
C LEU A 74 -8.33 -15.64 0.73
N ASP A 75 -7.49 -16.49 1.32
CA ASP A 75 -7.93 -17.47 2.32
C ASP A 75 -8.29 -16.78 3.64
N LEU A 76 -7.53 -15.75 4.02
CA LEU A 76 -7.88 -14.89 5.17
C LEU A 76 -9.24 -14.20 4.94
N VAL A 77 -9.45 -13.61 3.76
CA VAL A 77 -10.72 -12.97 3.41
C VAL A 77 -11.89 -13.93 3.53
N ARG A 78 -11.76 -15.15 2.99
CA ARG A 78 -12.80 -16.19 3.04
C ARG A 78 -13.05 -16.71 4.45
N ARG A 79 -11.95 -16.97 5.20
CA ARG A 79 -12.02 -17.52 6.57
C ARG A 79 -12.75 -16.59 7.53
N PHE A 80 -12.50 -15.29 7.42
CA PHE A 80 -13.03 -14.29 8.34
C PHE A 80 -14.23 -13.51 7.80
N HIS A 81 -14.68 -13.81 6.56
CA HIS A 81 -15.82 -13.13 5.89
C HIS A 81 -15.68 -11.60 5.92
N VAL A 82 -14.50 -11.08 5.54
CA VAL A 82 -14.19 -9.65 5.56
C VAL A 82 -14.15 -9.06 4.15
N GLY A 83 -14.46 -7.77 4.03
CA GLY A 83 -14.27 -7.04 2.78
C GLY A 83 -12.79 -6.87 2.46
N ARG A 84 -12.45 -6.70 1.17
CA ARG A 84 -11.09 -6.39 0.75
C ARG A 84 -11.09 -5.50 -0.49
N VAL A 85 -10.18 -4.53 -0.53
CA VAL A 85 -9.95 -3.74 -1.74
C VAL A 85 -9.41 -4.63 -2.88
N SER A 86 -9.93 -4.43 -4.10
CA SER A 86 -9.55 -5.24 -5.27
C SER A 86 -8.35 -4.61 -5.99
N ILE A 87 -7.16 -4.80 -5.43
CA ILE A 87 -5.89 -4.26 -5.91
C ILE A 87 -4.77 -5.29 -5.84
N ILE A 88 -3.72 -5.10 -6.64
CA ILE A 88 -2.51 -5.93 -6.59
C ILE A 88 -1.57 -5.45 -5.46
N ASN A 89 -1.42 -4.12 -5.30
CA ASN A 89 -0.56 -3.51 -4.28
C ASN A 89 -1.02 -2.08 -3.94
N CYS A 90 -0.41 -1.49 -2.91
CA CYS A 90 -0.77 -0.15 -2.44
C CYS A 90 -0.49 0.97 -3.46
N ALA A 91 0.45 0.81 -4.37
CA ALA A 91 0.67 1.78 -5.45
C ALA A 91 -0.53 1.79 -6.43
N GLN A 92 -1.09 0.62 -6.75
CA GLN A 92 -2.31 0.55 -7.56
C GLN A 92 -3.52 1.17 -6.85
N LEU A 93 -3.57 1.12 -5.51
CA LEU A 93 -4.63 1.77 -4.73
C LEU A 93 -4.66 3.29 -4.98
N LEU A 94 -3.48 3.92 -5.04
CA LEU A 94 -3.36 5.37 -5.29
C LEU A 94 -3.54 5.72 -6.77
N LEU A 95 -2.94 4.95 -7.67
CA LEU A 95 -2.92 5.24 -9.12
C LEU A 95 -4.20 4.84 -9.86
N GLY A 96 -4.95 3.89 -9.31
CA GLY A 96 -5.96 3.17 -10.06
C GLY A 96 -5.35 2.17 -11.05
N ARG A 97 -6.20 1.29 -11.60
CA ARG A 97 -5.76 0.17 -12.44
C ARG A 97 -5.08 0.60 -13.74
N GLU A 98 -5.64 1.60 -14.41
CA GLU A 98 -5.16 1.98 -15.74
C GLU A 98 -3.80 2.69 -15.67
N ARG A 99 -3.66 3.69 -14.78
CA ARG A 99 -2.39 4.41 -14.63
C ARG A 99 -1.29 3.52 -14.09
N TYR A 100 -1.62 2.62 -13.16
CA TYR A 100 -0.70 1.60 -12.69
C TYR A 100 -0.16 0.74 -13.83
N ARG A 101 -1.03 0.22 -14.71
CA ARG A 101 -0.62 -0.60 -15.87
C ARG A 101 0.25 0.18 -16.84
N GLN A 102 -0.06 1.46 -17.07
CA GLN A 102 0.73 2.31 -17.95
C GLN A 102 2.15 2.48 -17.40
N LEU A 103 2.29 2.80 -16.11
CA LEU A 103 3.60 2.95 -15.47
C LEU A 103 4.41 1.64 -15.47
N MET A 104 3.73 0.49 -15.31
CA MET A 104 4.42 -0.80 -15.43
C MET A 104 4.97 -1.07 -16.83
N ARG A 105 4.27 -0.62 -17.90
CA ARG A 105 4.80 -0.70 -19.27
C ARG A 105 5.96 0.28 -19.53
N GLU A 106 6.04 1.36 -18.76
CA GLU A 106 7.15 2.32 -18.75
C GLU A 106 8.34 1.80 -17.90
N GLU A 107 8.28 0.56 -17.43
CA GLU A 107 9.29 -0.05 -16.56
C GLU A 107 9.54 0.77 -15.27
N ALA A 108 8.51 1.43 -14.76
CA ALA A 108 8.61 2.26 -13.57
C ALA A 108 8.83 1.41 -12.30
N PHE A 109 9.73 1.87 -11.45
CA PHE A 109 9.82 1.46 -10.05
C PHE A 109 9.04 2.47 -9.20
N LEU A 110 7.91 2.05 -8.62
CA LEU A 110 7.00 2.94 -7.90
C LEU A 110 7.47 3.12 -6.45
N VAL A 111 7.63 4.37 -6.05
CA VAL A 111 8.10 4.76 -4.72
C VAL A 111 6.98 5.50 -3.99
N LEU A 112 6.43 4.87 -2.95
CA LEU A 112 5.42 5.49 -2.11
C LEU A 112 6.06 6.44 -1.08
N PRO A 113 5.33 7.46 -0.57
CA PRO A 113 5.89 8.49 0.32
C PRO A 113 6.58 7.94 1.56
N GLU A 114 5.99 6.95 2.21
CA GLU A 114 6.55 6.33 3.40
C GLU A 114 7.83 5.55 3.08
N TRP A 115 7.88 4.84 1.95
CA TRP A 115 9.05 4.06 1.54
C TRP A 115 10.18 4.93 1.00
N ALA A 116 9.89 6.08 0.41
CA ALA A 116 10.93 7.04 0.02
C ALA A 116 11.83 7.44 1.19
N LYS A 117 11.27 7.55 2.39
CA LYS A 117 12.00 7.86 3.63
C LYS A 117 12.83 6.70 4.16
N ARG A 118 12.50 5.47 3.75
CA ARG A 118 13.13 4.21 4.24
C ARG A 118 13.90 3.47 3.15
N TRP A 119 14.10 4.06 1.98
CA TRP A 119 14.68 3.36 0.84
C TRP A 119 16.03 2.71 1.17
N GLU A 120 16.90 3.38 1.93
CA GLU A 120 18.20 2.82 2.33
C GLU A 120 18.06 1.56 3.15
N HIS A 121 17.18 1.59 4.15
CA HIS A 121 16.92 0.42 4.99
C HIS A 121 16.36 -0.74 4.15
N ILE A 122 15.41 -0.46 3.26
CA ILE A 122 14.81 -1.46 2.39
C ILE A 122 15.88 -2.07 1.47
N MET A 123 16.64 -1.25 0.75
CA MET A 123 17.60 -1.74 -0.24
C MET A 123 18.80 -2.40 0.41
N LYS A 124 19.38 -1.78 1.45
CA LYS A 124 20.65 -2.24 2.06
C LYS A 124 20.43 -3.32 3.12
N SER A 125 19.44 -3.16 3.99
CA SER A 125 19.24 -4.07 5.14
C SER A 125 18.29 -5.21 4.82
N GLU A 126 17.10 -4.92 4.27
CA GLU A 126 16.09 -5.94 4.00
C GLU A 126 16.43 -6.77 2.77
N LEU A 127 16.83 -6.13 1.68
CA LEU A 127 17.17 -6.80 0.43
C LEU A 127 18.66 -7.19 0.33
N GLY A 128 19.50 -6.68 1.22
CA GLY A 128 20.94 -6.99 1.25
C GLY A 128 21.70 -6.54 -0.01
N LEU A 129 21.15 -5.57 -0.74
CA LEU A 129 21.75 -5.09 -2.00
C LEU A 129 22.82 -4.04 -1.70
N ASN A 130 24.02 -4.23 -2.21
CA ASN A 130 24.99 -3.14 -2.31
C ASN A 130 24.71 -2.32 -3.58
N GLU A 131 25.40 -1.20 -3.75
CA GLU A 131 25.16 -0.27 -4.86
C GLU A 131 25.38 -0.92 -6.24
N GLU A 132 26.43 -1.70 -6.41
CA GLU A 132 26.73 -2.38 -7.67
C GLU A 132 25.62 -3.36 -8.07
N VAL A 133 25.19 -4.20 -7.11
CA VAL A 133 24.12 -5.17 -7.31
C VAL A 133 22.78 -4.48 -7.53
N ALA A 134 22.50 -3.40 -6.78
CA ALA A 134 21.27 -2.62 -6.94
C ALA A 134 21.19 -2.00 -8.35
N ARG A 135 22.26 -1.39 -8.84
CA ARG A 135 22.32 -0.81 -10.19
C ARG A 135 22.12 -1.87 -11.26
N GLY A 136 22.79 -3.03 -11.15
CA GLY A 136 22.64 -4.13 -12.10
C GLY A 136 21.19 -4.64 -12.12
N LEU A 137 20.67 -5.05 -10.97
CA LEU A 137 19.33 -5.64 -10.86
C LEU A 137 18.21 -4.67 -11.28
N MET A 138 18.29 -3.42 -10.87
CA MET A 138 17.28 -2.42 -11.20
C MET A 138 17.40 -2.00 -12.67
N GLY A 139 18.61 -1.79 -13.20
CA GLY A 139 18.84 -1.43 -14.59
C GLY A 139 18.40 -2.49 -15.61
N GLU A 140 18.36 -3.77 -15.24
CA GLU A 140 17.83 -4.85 -16.09
C GLU A 140 16.30 -4.83 -16.22
N ASN A 141 15.60 -4.31 -15.21
CA ASN A 141 14.16 -4.50 -15.08
C ASN A 141 13.37 -3.19 -14.91
N ARG A 142 14.05 -2.07 -14.74
CA ARG A 142 13.43 -0.76 -14.49
C ARG A 142 14.14 0.34 -15.27
N GLY A 143 13.34 1.31 -15.75
CA GLY A 143 13.84 2.47 -16.48
C GLY A 143 13.82 3.78 -15.68
N VAL A 144 12.98 3.86 -14.64
CA VAL A 144 12.76 5.11 -13.90
C VAL A 144 12.18 4.85 -12.50
N LEU A 145 12.63 5.63 -11.50
CA LEU A 145 11.96 5.73 -10.21
C LEU A 145 10.80 6.73 -10.33
N VAL A 146 9.60 6.32 -9.95
CA VAL A 146 8.42 7.20 -9.98
C VAL A 146 7.89 7.37 -8.56
N TYR A 147 8.12 8.54 -7.99
CA TYR A 147 7.59 8.91 -6.67
C TYR A 147 6.12 9.29 -6.79
N LEU A 148 5.27 8.64 -6.01
CA LEU A 148 3.83 8.91 -5.96
C LEU A 148 3.56 10.04 -4.96
N ASP A 149 3.28 11.24 -5.46
CA ASP A 149 3.03 12.41 -4.63
C ASP A 149 1.53 12.59 -4.40
N SER A 150 1.06 12.26 -3.19
CA SER A 150 -0.32 12.50 -2.74
C SER A 150 -0.56 13.94 -2.25
N GLY A 151 0.48 14.78 -2.21
CA GLY A 151 0.40 16.16 -1.73
C GLY A 151 0.23 16.32 -0.23
N LEU A 152 0.30 15.23 0.55
CA LEU A 152 0.10 15.24 2.01
C LEU A 152 1.39 15.53 2.79
N ALA A 153 2.52 15.47 2.12
CA ALA A 153 3.83 15.78 2.70
C ALA A 153 4.73 16.45 1.66
N PRO A 154 5.75 17.21 2.06
CA PRO A 154 6.77 17.69 1.14
C PRO A 154 7.45 16.53 0.41
N VAL A 155 7.76 16.73 -0.88
CA VAL A 155 8.52 15.76 -1.68
C VAL A 155 9.92 15.61 -1.05
N PRO A 156 10.37 14.37 -0.77
CA PRO A 156 11.68 14.13 -0.16
C PRO A 156 12.79 14.12 -1.23
N ASP A 157 13.07 15.29 -1.81
CA ASP A 157 13.97 15.43 -2.97
C ASP A 157 15.37 14.86 -2.70
N GLU A 158 15.93 15.09 -1.50
CA GLU A 158 17.25 14.58 -1.13
C GLU A 158 17.29 13.05 -1.09
N GLN A 159 16.26 12.42 -0.50
CA GLN A 159 16.14 10.96 -0.44
C GLN A 159 15.93 10.35 -1.83
N LEU A 160 15.13 11.00 -2.67
CA LEU A 160 14.90 10.55 -4.04
C LEU A 160 16.15 10.71 -4.91
N ALA A 161 16.90 11.80 -4.76
CA ALA A 161 18.18 11.99 -5.44
C ALA A 161 19.20 10.93 -5.01
N ALA A 162 19.32 10.67 -3.69
CA ALA A 162 20.21 9.63 -3.17
C ALA A 162 19.82 8.23 -3.64
N PHE A 163 18.52 7.92 -3.69
CA PHE A 163 18.03 6.64 -4.22
C PHE A 163 18.27 6.52 -5.73
N SER A 164 18.09 7.60 -6.48
CA SER A 164 18.42 7.68 -7.90
C SER A 164 19.90 7.38 -8.15
N GLU A 165 20.80 8.01 -7.40
CA GLU A 165 22.24 7.76 -7.48
C GLU A 165 22.57 6.31 -7.15
N TYR A 166 22.03 5.77 -6.05
CA TYR A 166 22.26 4.40 -5.61
C TYR A 166 21.77 3.35 -6.62
N SER A 167 20.58 3.54 -7.16
CA SER A 167 19.97 2.61 -8.12
C SER A 167 20.45 2.78 -9.57
N GLY A 168 21.06 3.92 -9.89
CA GLY A 168 21.41 4.29 -11.27
C GLY A 168 20.23 4.66 -12.16
N LEU A 169 19.03 4.83 -11.60
CA LEU A 169 17.83 5.17 -12.34
C LEU A 169 17.48 6.65 -12.19
N PRO A 170 17.06 7.35 -13.26
CA PRO A 170 16.48 8.68 -13.13
C PRO A 170 15.19 8.62 -12.31
N TRP A 171 14.80 9.73 -11.71
CA TRP A 171 13.54 9.80 -10.97
C TRP A 171 12.64 10.92 -11.46
N ARG A 172 11.34 10.76 -11.25
CA ARG A 172 10.31 11.76 -11.50
C ARG A 172 9.16 11.65 -10.50
N ILE A 173 8.35 12.70 -10.46
CA ILE A 173 7.15 12.76 -9.63
C ILE A 173 5.93 12.40 -10.49
N GLU A 174 5.06 11.58 -9.91
CA GLU A 174 3.72 11.33 -10.38
C GLU A 174 2.73 11.84 -9.32
N LYS A 175 2.00 12.90 -9.65
CA LYS A 175 0.96 13.41 -8.76
C LYS A 175 -0.25 12.47 -8.75
N VAL A 176 -0.71 12.12 -7.58
CA VAL A 176 -1.89 11.27 -7.38
C VAL A 176 -2.94 12.01 -6.54
N THR A 177 -4.20 11.79 -6.88
CA THR A 177 -5.34 12.19 -6.04
C THR A 177 -5.79 11.00 -5.19
N LEU A 178 -6.61 11.25 -4.18
CA LEU A 178 -7.17 10.17 -3.36
C LEU A 178 -8.43 9.53 -3.95
N ASP A 179 -8.90 9.98 -5.14
CA ASP A 179 -10.15 9.52 -5.74
C ASP A 179 -10.16 8.02 -6.04
N CYS A 180 -9.06 7.48 -6.59
CA CYS A 180 -8.94 6.05 -6.88
C CYS A 180 -8.97 5.22 -5.61
N MET A 181 -8.28 5.69 -4.57
CA MET A 181 -8.26 5.06 -3.27
C MET A 181 -9.64 5.09 -2.63
N LEU A 182 -10.29 6.25 -2.58
CA LEU A 182 -11.64 6.41 -2.04
C LEU A 182 -12.63 5.47 -2.73
N ALA A 183 -12.64 5.44 -4.08
CA ALA A 183 -13.51 4.56 -4.85
C ALA A 183 -13.29 3.07 -4.50
N ALA A 184 -12.04 2.65 -4.33
CA ALA A 184 -11.71 1.26 -3.98
C ALA A 184 -12.15 0.92 -2.54
N LEU A 185 -12.01 1.85 -1.59
CA LEU A 185 -12.45 1.67 -0.21
C LEU A 185 -13.97 1.54 -0.13
N LEU A 186 -14.71 2.46 -0.74
CA LEU A 186 -16.18 2.42 -0.74
C LEU A 186 -16.73 1.16 -1.43
N ALA A 187 -16.12 0.73 -2.52
CA ALA A 187 -16.51 -0.52 -3.18
C ALA A 187 -16.27 -1.75 -2.30
N ALA A 188 -15.15 -1.79 -1.55
CA ALA A 188 -14.84 -2.88 -0.63
C ALA A 188 -15.79 -2.90 0.57
N GLN A 189 -16.15 -1.72 1.10
CA GLN A 189 -17.12 -1.58 2.17
C GLN A 189 -18.51 -2.09 1.74
N ALA A 190 -19.03 -1.62 0.60
CA ALA A 190 -20.31 -2.06 0.08
C ALA A 190 -20.36 -3.58 -0.14
N GLY A 191 -19.30 -4.16 -0.72
CA GLY A 191 -19.20 -5.61 -0.91
C GLY A 191 -19.15 -6.41 0.40
N ALA A 192 -18.69 -5.83 1.49
CA ALA A 192 -18.69 -6.45 2.83
C ALA A 192 -20.08 -6.35 3.48
N GLU A 193 -20.81 -5.25 3.25
CA GLU A 193 -22.20 -5.06 3.72
C GLU A 193 -23.15 -6.13 3.14
N ASP A 194 -22.98 -6.45 1.87
CA ASP A 194 -23.79 -7.46 1.16
C ASP A 194 -23.57 -8.91 1.67
N GLN A 195 -22.50 -9.15 2.44
CA GLN A 195 -22.14 -10.47 2.99
C GLN A 195 -22.60 -10.67 4.44
N THR A 196 -23.10 -9.61 5.10
CA THR A 196 -23.52 -9.60 6.51
C THR A 196 -25.03 -9.72 6.63
#